data_754bed8a14ad3a792a2183b06210e581
#
_entry.id   754bed8a14ad3a792a2183b06210e581
#
_cell.length_a   1.000
_cell.length_b   1.000
_cell.length_c   1.000
_cell.angle_alpha   90.00
_cell.angle_beta   90.00
_cell.angle_gamma   90.00
#
_symmetry.space_group_name_H-M   'P 1'
#
loop_
_entity.id
_entity.type
_entity.pdbx_description
1 polymer ?
#
loop_
_entity_poly.entity_id
_entity_poly.type
_entity_poly.pdbx_seq_one_letter_code
_entity_poly.pdbx_strand_id
1 'polypeptide(L)'
;MLKRIDLKQNDISAISSALSAASIANVDVEQTVRAIINDVKVRGDDALCHYAEKFDGFIPENFLVSDAEIDEAYKSCEADLIDAMEKAAERVREFHRTQLHNSSSFDEGNLEVQTVYRPVDRAGCYVPGGRASYPSTVLMTVIPAVIAGVSDVVICTPPGDDGKTVSYTHLTLPTKVTG
;
A
#
# COMPACT_ATOMS: atom_id res chain seq x y z
N MET A 1 -13.69 -12.09 -18.60
CA MET A 1 -15.13 -12.01 -18.86
C MET A 1 -15.86 -12.04 -17.50
N LEU A 2 -16.66 -11.06 -17.16
CA LEU A 2 -17.40 -11.03 -15.91
C LEU A 2 -18.56 -12.06 -15.96
N LYS A 3 -18.62 -12.95 -14.97
CA LYS A 3 -19.72 -13.90 -14.85
C LYS A 3 -20.91 -13.21 -14.16
N ARG A 4 -22.02 -13.06 -14.89
CA ARG A 4 -23.25 -12.50 -14.34
C ARG A 4 -24.02 -13.60 -13.61
N ILE A 5 -24.42 -13.35 -12.37
CA ILE A 5 -25.29 -14.23 -11.58
C ILE A 5 -26.60 -13.48 -11.36
N ASP A 6 -27.72 -14.03 -11.82
CA ASP A 6 -29.05 -13.45 -11.62
C ASP A 6 -29.72 -14.11 -10.42
N LEU A 7 -29.92 -13.34 -9.34
CA LEU A 7 -30.50 -13.80 -8.09
C LEU A 7 -31.97 -14.26 -8.22
N LYS A 8 -32.67 -13.87 -9.27
CA LYS A 8 -34.06 -14.29 -9.51
C LYS A 8 -34.16 -15.67 -10.19
N GLN A 9 -33.08 -16.12 -10.84
CA GLN A 9 -33.02 -17.35 -11.60
C GLN A 9 -32.15 -18.44 -10.96
N ASN A 10 -31.29 -18.09 -10.01
CA ASN A 10 -30.33 -19.02 -9.40
C ASN A 10 -30.70 -19.28 -7.92
N ASP A 11 -30.58 -20.51 -7.52
CA ASP A 11 -30.71 -20.91 -6.12
C ASP A 11 -29.52 -20.32 -5.31
N ILE A 12 -29.82 -19.93 -4.07
CA ILE A 12 -28.83 -19.40 -3.11
C ILE A 12 -27.67 -20.38 -2.91
N SER A 13 -27.93 -21.67 -2.97
CA SER A 13 -26.93 -22.73 -2.86
C SER A 13 -25.89 -22.67 -4.00
N ALA A 14 -26.31 -22.38 -5.23
CA ALA A 14 -25.42 -22.24 -6.38
C ALA A 14 -24.52 -21.00 -6.28
N ILE A 15 -25.05 -19.92 -5.70
CA ILE A 15 -24.27 -18.69 -5.46
C ILE A 15 -23.24 -18.92 -4.36
N SER A 16 -23.66 -19.55 -3.26
CA SER A 16 -22.77 -19.92 -2.14
C SER A 16 -21.63 -20.82 -2.62
N SER A 17 -21.93 -21.82 -3.45
CA SER A 17 -20.91 -22.70 -4.03
C SER A 17 -19.93 -21.97 -4.94
N ALA A 18 -20.42 -21.03 -5.76
CA ALA A 18 -19.55 -20.22 -6.63
C ALA A 18 -18.64 -19.26 -5.85
N LEU A 19 -19.12 -18.70 -4.75
CA LEU A 19 -18.34 -17.86 -3.84
C LEU A 19 -17.33 -18.69 -3.03
N SER A 20 -17.73 -19.88 -2.56
CA SER A 20 -16.84 -20.78 -1.83
C SER A 20 -15.69 -21.30 -2.71
N ALA A 21 -15.95 -21.59 -3.98
CA ALA A 21 -14.91 -22.00 -4.93
C ALA A 21 -13.84 -20.90 -5.15
N ALA A 22 -14.26 -19.62 -5.12
CA ALA A 22 -13.32 -18.49 -5.17
C ALA A 22 -12.51 -18.35 -3.86
N SER A 23 -13.09 -18.76 -2.72
CA SER A 23 -12.42 -18.71 -1.41
C SER A 23 -11.37 -19.82 -1.24
N ILE A 24 -11.59 -21.00 -1.82
CA ILE A 24 -10.65 -22.13 -1.74
C ILE A 24 -9.34 -21.82 -2.48
N ALA A 25 -9.39 -21.08 -3.59
CA ALA A 25 -8.20 -20.64 -4.32
C ALA A 25 -7.29 -19.71 -3.50
N ASN A 26 -7.80 -19.07 -2.45
CA ASN A 26 -7.03 -18.15 -1.60
C ASN A 26 -6.29 -18.85 -0.46
N VAL A 27 -6.63 -20.08 -0.09
CA VAL A 27 -5.99 -20.79 1.05
C VAL A 27 -4.52 -21.10 0.74
N ASP A 28 -4.22 -21.51 -0.47
CA ASP A 28 -2.84 -21.84 -0.90
C ASP A 28 -1.96 -20.58 -0.95
N VAL A 29 -2.52 -19.48 -1.43
CA VAL A 29 -1.85 -18.17 -1.44
C VAL A 29 -1.57 -17.67 -0.02
N GLU A 30 -2.53 -17.81 0.89
CA GLU A 30 -2.38 -17.40 2.28
C GLU A 30 -1.24 -18.17 2.97
N GLN A 31 -1.17 -19.47 2.79
CA GLN A 31 -0.11 -20.31 3.36
C GLN A 31 1.27 -19.90 2.83
N THR A 32 1.37 -19.67 1.51
CA THR A 32 2.61 -19.21 0.88
C THR A 32 3.06 -17.86 1.43
N VAL A 33 2.15 -16.89 1.53
CA VAL A 33 2.47 -15.56 2.08
C VAL A 33 2.89 -15.65 3.55
N ARG A 34 2.18 -16.45 4.37
CA ARG A 34 2.57 -16.67 5.78
C ARG A 34 3.97 -17.29 5.91
N ALA A 35 4.32 -18.24 5.04
CA ALA A 35 5.64 -18.85 5.04
C ALA A 35 6.72 -17.80 4.73
N ILE A 36 6.51 -16.95 3.72
CA ILE A 36 7.44 -15.86 3.37
C ILE A 36 7.60 -14.88 4.53
N ILE A 37 6.49 -14.42 5.12
CA ILE A 37 6.52 -13.49 6.27
C ILE A 37 7.29 -14.09 7.44
N ASN A 38 7.07 -15.36 7.75
CA ASN A 38 7.76 -16.02 8.86
C ASN A 38 9.25 -16.18 8.56
N ASP A 39 9.62 -16.48 7.33
CA ASP A 39 11.00 -16.60 6.90
C ASP A 39 11.73 -15.24 7.01
N VAL A 40 11.12 -14.16 6.54
CA VAL A 40 11.68 -12.80 6.69
C VAL A 40 11.81 -12.41 8.17
N LYS A 41 10.85 -12.78 9.03
CA LYS A 41 10.97 -12.52 10.48
C LYS A 41 12.15 -13.23 11.13
N VAL A 42 12.54 -14.40 10.63
CA VAL A 42 13.63 -15.23 11.19
C VAL A 42 14.98 -14.84 10.58
N ARG A 43 15.06 -14.69 9.26
CA ARG A 43 16.32 -14.48 8.54
C ARG A 43 16.59 -13.03 8.15
N GLY A 44 15.60 -12.11 8.32
CA GLY A 44 15.76 -10.70 7.98
C GLY A 44 16.11 -10.49 6.49
N ASP A 45 17.12 -9.68 6.24
CA ASP A 45 17.56 -9.27 4.90
C ASP A 45 18.03 -10.45 4.03
N ASP A 46 18.58 -11.52 4.63
CA ASP A 46 18.94 -12.72 3.88
C ASP A 46 17.73 -13.38 3.21
N ALA A 47 16.58 -13.34 3.88
CA ALA A 47 15.34 -13.81 3.28
C ALA A 47 14.85 -12.86 2.18
N LEU A 48 14.96 -11.55 2.38
CA LEU A 48 14.61 -10.56 1.35
C LEU A 48 15.46 -10.76 0.10
N CYS A 49 16.78 -10.92 0.23
CA CYS A 49 17.67 -11.23 -0.89
C CYS A 49 17.27 -12.52 -1.62
N HIS A 50 16.97 -13.57 -0.85
CA HIS A 50 16.51 -14.84 -1.43
C HIS A 50 15.22 -14.69 -2.25
N TYR A 51 14.23 -13.95 -1.73
CA TYR A 51 12.96 -13.76 -2.43
C TYR A 51 13.09 -12.77 -3.59
N ALA A 52 13.92 -11.74 -3.51
CA ALA A 52 14.23 -10.84 -4.61
C ALA A 52 14.86 -11.63 -5.78
N GLU A 53 15.85 -12.46 -5.53
CA GLU A 53 16.43 -13.32 -6.56
C GLU A 53 15.39 -14.28 -7.16
N LYS A 54 14.56 -14.88 -6.31
CA LYS A 54 13.56 -15.88 -6.73
C LYS A 54 12.44 -15.30 -7.58
N PHE A 55 11.94 -14.09 -7.25
CA PHE A 55 10.75 -13.50 -7.87
C PHE A 55 11.09 -12.41 -8.88
N ASP A 56 12.14 -11.64 -8.64
CA ASP A 56 12.55 -10.51 -9.46
C ASP A 56 13.76 -10.83 -10.34
N GLY A 57 14.48 -11.95 -10.06
CA GLY A 57 15.60 -12.43 -10.85
C GLY A 57 16.93 -11.73 -10.57
N PHE A 58 17.01 -10.85 -9.56
CA PHE A 58 18.24 -10.18 -9.15
C PHE A 58 18.16 -9.79 -7.66
N ILE A 59 19.33 -9.52 -7.07
CA ILE A 59 19.45 -9.04 -5.71
C ILE A 59 19.85 -7.56 -5.77
N PRO A 60 19.05 -6.62 -5.25
CA PRO A 60 19.44 -5.22 -5.21
C PRO A 60 20.63 -5.00 -4.26
N GLU A 61 21.53 -4.08 -4.60
CA GLU A 61 22.62 -3.70 -3.69
C GLU A 61 22.09 -3.07 -2.40
N ASN A 62 20.97 -2.36 -2.49
CA ASN A 62 20.28 -1.76 -1.37
C ASN A 62 18.77 -1.85 -1.59
N PHE A 63 18.02 -2.23 -0.54
CA PHE A 63 16.56 -2.20 -0.57
C PHE A 63 15.98 -0.80 -0.36
N LEU A 64 16.77 0.10 0.21
CA LEU A 64 16.36 1.48 0.43
C LEU A 64 16.76 2.35 -0.77
N VAL A 65 15.78 3.03 -1.35
CA VAL A 65 15.99 4.01 -2.39
C VAL A 65 16.60 5.27 -1.77
N SER A 66 17.69 5.74 -2.34
CA SER A 66 18.40 6.94 -1.85
C SER A 66 17.71 8.24 -2.26
N ASP A 67 17.93 9.30 -1.49
CA ASP A 67 17.43 10.65 -1.82
C ASP A 67 17.93 11.12 -3.20
N ALA A 68 19.15 10.73 -3.59
CA ALA A 68 19.71 11.07 -4.90
C ALA A 68 18.95 10.41 -6.05
N GLU A 69 18.52 9.15 -5.90
CA GLU A 69 17.69 8.45 -6.88
C GLU A 69 16.30 9.09 -6.98
N ILE A 70 15.72 9.49 -5.85
CA ILE A 70 14.45 10.23 -5.81
C ILE A 70 14.57 11.56 -6.55
N ASP A 71 15.61 12.32 -6.27
CA ASP A 71 15.85 13.62 -6.93
C ASP A 71 16.08 13.48 -8.43
N GLU A 72 16.80 12.45 -8.87
CA GLU A 72 17.03 12.19 -10.30
C GLU A 72 15.73 11.80 -11.00
N ALA A 73 14.94 10.92 -10.39
CA ALA A 73 13.64 10.53 -10.91
C ALA A 73 12.69 11.72 -11.01
N TYR A 74 12.64 12.60 -10.00
CA TYR A 74 11.83 13.81 -10.03
C TYR A 74 12.23 14.76 -11.16
N LYS A 75 13.53 14.96 -11.36
CA LYS A 75 14.07 15.80 -12.46
C LYS A 75 13.79 15.23 -13.84
N SER A 76 13.64 13.91 -13.96
CA SER A 76 13.32 13.23 -15.22
C SER A 76 11.86 13.30 -15.61
N CYS A 77 10.97 13.70 -14.69
CA CYS A 77 9.55 13.80 -14.94
C CYS A 77 9.19 15.07 -15.71
N GLU A 78 8.20 14.96 -16.60
CA GLU A 78 7.65 16.12 -17.30
C GLU A 78 6.90 17.04 -16.32
N ALA A 79 7.08 18.35 -16.48
CA ALA A 79 6.47 19.36 -15.59
C ALA A 79 4.94 19.25 -15.53
N ASP A 80 4.28 18.96 -16.65
CA ASP A 80 2.83 18.79 -16.72
C ASP A 80 2.35 17.59 -15.91
N LEU A 81 3.15 16.52 -15.85
CA LEU A 81 2.86 15.34 -15.03
C LEU A 81 2.96 15.68 -13.55
N ILE A 82 4.03 16.39 -13.15
CA ILE A 82 4.22 16.83 -11.77
C ILE A 82 3.03 17.69 -11.32
N ASP A 83 2.64 18.70 -12.11
CA ASP A 83 1.51 19.58 -11.81
C ASP A 83 0.18 18.81 -11.70
N ALA A 84 -0.04 17.82 -12.57
CA ALA A 84 -1.22 16.98 -12.51
C ALA A 84 -1.27 16.12 -11.25
N MET A 85 -0.10 15.57 -10.83
CA MET A 85 0.04 14.77 -9.62
C MET A 85 -0.15 15.61 -8.35
N GLU A 86 0.39 16.83 -8.30
CA GLU A 86 0.19 17.75 -7.19
C GLU A 86 -1.29 18.12 -7.00
N LYS A 87 -1.97 18.43 -8.10
CA LYS A 87 -3.43 18.70 -8.08
C LYS A 87 -4.23 17.49 -7.62
N ALA A 88 -3.86 16.28 -8.07
CA ALA A 88 -4.51 15.05 -7.63
C ALA A 88 -4.27 14.81 -6.14
N ALA A 89 -3.03 15.00 -5.68
CA ALA A 89 -2.65 14.87 -4.27
C ALA A 89 -3.47 15.81 -3.36
N GLU A 90 -3.64 17.08 -3.76
CA GLU A 90 -4.43 18.02 -2.96
C GLU A 90 -5.89 17.60 -2.84
N ARG A 91 -6.51 17.15 -3.92
CA ARG A 91 -7.90 16.63 -3.88
C ARG A 91 -8.04 15.43 -2.96
N VAL A 92 -7.07 14.52 -3.00
CA VAL A 92 -7.05 13.36 -2.11
C VAL A 92 -6.89 13.79 -0.65
N ARG A 93 -6.01 14.78 -0.36
CA ARG A 93 -5.86 15.34 1.00
C ARG A 93 -7.15 15.98 1.51
N GLU A 94 -7.78 16.83 0.70
CA GLU A 94 -9.04 17.49 1.07
C GLU A 94 -10.11 16.46 1.41
N PHE A 95 -10.27 15.43 0.58
CA PHE A 95 -11.24 14.38 0.83
C PHE A 95 -10.94 13.62 2.13
N HIS A 96 -9.70 13.18 2.35
CA HIS A 96 -9.36 12.39 3.54
C HIS A 96 -9.39 13.18 4.84
N ARG A 97 -9.19 14.52 4.80
CA ARG A 97 -9.42 15.38 5.98
C ARG A 97 -10.86 15.29 6.48
N THR A 98 -11.84 15.09 5.60
CA THR A 98 -13.25 14.94 5.99
C THR A 98 -13.56 13.60 6.66
N GLN A 99 -12.66 12.62 6.56
CA GLN A 99 -12.82 11.29 7.13
C GLN A 99 -12.18 11.13 8.51
N LEU A 100 -11.52 12.17 9.03
CA LEU A 100 -10.93 12.12 10.36
C LEU A 100 -12.03 12.05 11.42
N HIS A 101 -11.86 11.09 12.33
CA HIS A 101 -12.72 10.94 13.49
C HIS A 101 -12.10 11.60 14.71
N ASN A 102 -12.90 12.33 15.45
CA ASN A 102 -12.48 12.91 16.73
C ASN A 102 -12.75 11.90 17.86
N SER A 103 -11.82 11.82 18.80
CA SER A 103 -12.06 11.13 20.06
C SER A 103 -13.17 11.84 20.84
N SER A 104 -14.00 11.08 21.53
CA SER A 104 -15.10 11.59 22.35
C SER A 104 -15.10 10.92 23.72
N SER A 105 -15.60 11.61 24.72
CA SER A 105 -15.80 11.07 26.06
C SER A 105 -17.23 11.32 26.52
N PHE A 106 -17.77 10.39 27.29
CA PHE A 106 -19.01 10.49 28.02
C PHE A 106 -18.71 10.21 29.48
N ASP A 107 -19.11 11.12 30.34
CA ASP A 107 -18.93 11.05 31.80
C ASP A 107 -20.29 11.19 32.50
N GLU A 108 -20.65 10.21 33.34
CA GLU A 108 -21.84 10.21 34.19
C GLU A 108 -21.45 9.85 35.63
N GLY A 109 -20.63 10.71 36.24
CA GLY A 109 -20.21 10.60 37.62
C GLY A 109 -19.33 9.40 37.96
N ASN A 110 -19.90 8.20 38.01
CA ASN A 110 -19.18 6.96 38.31
C ASN A 110 -18.80 6.16 37.07
N LEU A 111 -19.20 6.62 35.89
CA LEU A 111 -18.95 5.93 34.59
C LEU A 111 -18.33 6.94 33.63
N GLU A 112 -17.12 6.65 33.21
CA GLU A 112 -16.45 7.34 32.10
C GLU A 112 -16.29 6.37 30.94
N VAL A 113 -16.79 6.76 29.75
CA VAL A 113 -16.63 6.00 28.53
C VAL A 113 -15.94 6.88 27.50
N GLN A 114 -14.85 6.38 26.91
CA GLN A 114 -14.09 7.11 25.90
C GLN A 114 -14.02 6.32 24.59
N THR A 115 -14.26 7.01 23.48
CA THR A 115 -13.88 6.54 22.14
C THR A 115 -12.60 7.25 21.74
N VAL A 116 -11.52 6.48 21.56
CA VAL A 116 -10.20 7.04 21.27
C VAL A 116 -9.76 6.60 19.87
N TYR A 117 -9.48 7.57 19.00
CA TYR A 117 -8.88 7.34 17.69
C TYR A 117 -7.39 7.72 17.75
N ARG A 118 -6.52 6.79 17.45
CA ARG A 118 -5.07 7.02 17.41
C ARG A 118 -4.50 6.46 16.10
N PRO A 119 -3.54 7.17 15.46
CA PRO A 119 -2.81 6.59 14.35
C PRO A 119 -1.97 5.40 14.83
N VAL A 120 -1.61 4.53 13.92
CA VAL A 120 -0.54 3.56 14.11
C VAL A 120 0.82 4.27 14.02
N ASP A 121 1.86 3.73 14.63
CA ASP A 121 3.18 4.35 14.63
C ASP A 121 3.82 4.30 13.24
N ARG A 122 3.64 3.17 12.53
CA ARG A 122 4.22 2.94 11.20
C ARG A 122 3.21 2.27 10.27
N ALA A 123 3.20 2.69 9.00
CA ALA A 123 2.39 2.09 7.95
C ALA A 123 3.24 1.72 6.75
N GLY A 124 3.09 0.48 6.25
CA GLY A 124 3.68 0.04 4.99
C GLY A 124 2.66 0.16 3.86
N CYS A 125 3.01 0.89 2.80
CA CYS A 125 2.19 1.07 1.61
C CYS A 125 2.79 0.28 0.45
N TYR A 126 2.12 -0.79 0.02
CA TYR A 126 2.55 -1.53 -1.15
C TYR A 126 1.99 -0.88 -2.43
N VAL A 127 2.88 -0.57 -3.34
CA VAL A 127 2.55 -0.04 -4.66
C VAL A 127 2.93 -1.07 -5.71
N PRO A 128 1.97 -1.65 -6.44
CA PRO A 128 2.28 -2.65 -7.45
C PRO A 128 3.12 -2.03 -8.57
N GLY A 129 4.07 -2.81 -9.07
CA GLY A 129 4.92 -2.49 -10.22
C GLY A 129 4.65 -3.44 -11.39
N GLY A 130 5.54 -3.47 -12.37
CA GLY A 130 5.49 -4.34 -13.54
C GLY A 130 4.96 -3.64 -14.79
N ARG A 131 3.95 -4.20 -15.47
CA ARG A 131 3.49 -3.74 -16.80
C ARG A 131 2.93 -2.31 -16.85
N ALA A 132 2.56 -1.74 -15.73
CA ALA A 132 2.05 -0.38 -15.64
C ALA A 132 2.53 0.27 -14.34
N SER A 133 2.69 1.59 -14.38
CA SER A 133 2.94 2.40 -13.20
C SER A 133 1.62 2.81 -12.55
N TYR A 134 1.62 2.83 -11.23
CA TYR A 134 0.44 3.15 -10.44
C TYR A 134 0.66 4.34 -9.51
N PRO A 135 0.94 5.55 -10.03
CA PRO A 135 1.18 6.73 -9.21
C PRO A 135 -0.04 7.07 -8.33
N SER A 136 -1.24 6.78 -8.83
CA SER A 136 -2.47 6.95 -8.06
C SER A 136 -2.50 6.09 -6.79
N THR A 137 -1.90 4.89 -6.82
CA THR A 137 -1.83 4.02 -5.63
C THR A 137 -0.96 4.66 -4.55
N VAL A 138 0.15 5.31 -4.92
CA VAL A 138 0.96 6.08 -3.97
C VAL A 138 0.11 7.14 -3.28
N LEU A 139 -0.58 7.99 -4.06
CA LEU A 139 -1.43 9.06 -3.51
C LEU A 139 -2.54 8.51 -2.61
N MET A 140 -3.20 7.43 -3.04
CA MET A 140 -4.35 6.84 -2.34
C MET A 140 -3.98 6.01 -1.11
N THR A 141 -2.72 5.67 -0.91
CA THR A 141 -2.25 4.93 0.27
C THR A 141 -1.46 5.81 1.23
N VAL A 142 -0.54 6.62 0.73
CA VAL A 142 0.34 7.46 1.55
C VAL A 142 -0.42 8.66 2.14
N ILE A 143 -1.20 9.37 1.33
CA ILE A 143 -1.90 10.57 1.80
C ILE A 143 -2.87 10.27 2.94
N PRO A 144 -3.73 9.24 2.87
CA PRO A 144 -4.59 8.87 4.00
C PRO A 144 -3.81 8.55 5.26
N ALA A 145 -2.68 7.83 5.16
CA ALA A 145 -1.84 7.49 6.30
C ALA A 145 -1.29 8.77 6.97
N VAL A 146 -0.75 9.70 6.17
CA VAL A 146 -0.23 10.98 6.68
C VAL A 146 -1.35 11.84 7.30
N ILE A 147 -2.52 11.92 6.66
CA ILE A 147 -3.67 12.66 7.19
C ILE A 147 -4.17 12.06 8.51
N ALA A 148 -4.14 10.73 8.64
CA ALA A 148 -4.49 10.04 9.87
C ALA A 148 -3.47 10.28 11.01
N GLY A 149 -2.31 10.89 10.73
CA GLY A 149 -1.28 11.21 11.71
C GLY A 149 -0.23 10.10 11.90
N VAL A 150 -0.11 9.17 10.95
CA VAL A 150 0.96 8.16 10.96
C VAL A 150 2.31 8.86 10.79
N SER A 151 3.23 8.65 11.74
CA SER A 151 4.51 9.35 11.77
C SER A 151 5.55 8.76 10.81
N ASP A 152 5.44 7.47 10.51
CA ASP A 152 6.39 6.75 9.68
C ASP A 152 5.64 5.97 8.59
N VAL A 153 5.74 6.41 7.34
CA VAL A 153 5.09 5.78 6.19
C VAL A 153 6.15 5.26 5.24
N VAL A 154 6.21 3.94 5.10
CA VAL A 154 7.15 3.25 4.21
C VAL A 154 6.44 2.82 2.95
N ILE A 155 7.01 3.13 1.79
CA ILE A 155 6.52 2.69 0.49
C ILE A 155 7.35 1.49 0.05
N CYS A 156 6.68 0.39 -0.32
CA CYS A 156 7.30 -0.79 -0.90
C CYS A 156 6.77 -0.98 -2.32
N THR A 157 7.67 -1.11 -3.28
CA THR A 157 7.34 -1.37 -4.69
C THR A 157 8.34 -2.36 -5.27
N PRO A 158 7.92 -3.26 -6.15
CA PRO A 158 8.87 -4.10 -6.87
C PRO A 158 9.71 -3.24 -7.82
N PRO A 159 10.93 -3.68 -8.15
CA PRO A 159 11.78 -3.01 -9.12
C PRO A 159 11.18 -3.07 -10.53
N GLY A 160 11.61 -2.15 -11.40
CA GLY A 160 11.38 -2.24 -12.83
C GLY A 160 12.24 -3.30 -13.51
N ASP A 161 11.99 -3.56 -14.80
CA ASP A 161 12.75 -4.54 -15.60
C ASP A 161 14.26 -4.22 -15.70
N ASP A 162 14.64 -2.96 -15.45
CA ASP A 162 16.03 -2.48 -15.40
C ASP A 162 16.66 -2.56 -14.01
N GLY A 163 15.98 -3.16 -13.04
CA GLY A 163 16.41 -3.25 -11.66
C GLY A 163 16.31 -1.95 -10.87
N LYS A 164 15.82 -0.86 -11.49
CA LYS A 164 15.59 0.42 -10.83
C LYS A 164 14.15 0.53 -10.37
N THR A 165 13.92 1.36 -9.39
CA THR A 165 12.56 1.74 -8.99
C THR A 165 11.91 2.55 -10.10
N VAL A 166 10.61 2.30 -10.33
CA VAL A 166 9.86 2.99 -11.41
C VAL A 166 9.78 4.49 -11.11
N SER A 167 10.14 5.32 -12.07
CA SER A 167 10.34 6.79 -11.93
C SER A 167 9.20 7.56 -11.23
N TYR A 168 7.98 7.08 -11.23
CA TYR A 168 6.83 7.82 -10.63
C TYR A 168 6.46 7.37 -9.21
N THR A 169 7.04 6.31 -8.68
CA THR A 169 6.92 5.99 -7.25
C THR A 169 7.66 7.02 -6.40
N HIS A 170 8.55 7.78 -7.03
CA HIS A 170 9.33 8.86 -6.40
C HIS A 170 8.62 10.22 -6.39
N LEU A 171 7.50 10.39 -7.11
CA LEU A 171 6.62 11.56 -6.99
C LEU A 171 5.88 11.58 -5.64
N THR A 172 6.53 11.06 -4.62
CA THR A 172 6.03 11.18 -3.27
C THR A 172 6.21 12.64 -2.84
N LEU A 173 5.11 13.18 -2.40
CA LEU A 173 5.01 14.37 -1.57
C LEU A 173 6.22 14.50 -0.65
N PRO A 174 6.62 15.72 -0.23
CA PRO A 174 7.73 15.93 0.70
C PRO A 174 7.38 15.35 2.08
N THR A 175 7.30 14.06 2.17
CA THR A 175 7.31 13.31 3.40
C THR A 175 8.74 12.81 3.55
N LYS A 176 9.45 13.32 4.56
CA LYS A 176 10.72 12.74 4.98
C LYS A 176 10.51 11.25 5.17
N VAL A 177 11.03 10.44 4.24
CA VAL A 177 11.28 9.04 4.50
C VAL A 177 12.48 9.00 5.44
N THR A 178 12.20 9.00 6.74
CA THR A 178 13.24 8.73 7.73
C THR A 178 13.32 7.23 7.86
N GLY A 179 14.46 6.67 7.44
CA GLY A 179 14.83 5.28 7.72
C GLY A 179 14.98 5.01 9.20
#